data_fea762eb0cee651d08ad15e49a8e8796
#
_entry.id   fea762eb0cee651d08ad15e49a8e8796
#
_cell.length_a   1.000
_cell.length_b   1.000
_cell.length_c   1.000
_cell.angle_alpha   90.00
_cell.angle_beta   90.00
_cell.angle_gamma   90.00
#
_symmetry.space_group_name_H-M   'P 1'
#
loop_
_entity.id
_entity.type
_entity.pdbx_description
1 polymer ?
#
loop_
_entity_poly.entity_id
_entity_poly.type
_entity_poly.pdbx_seq_one_letter_code
_entity_poly.pdbx_strand_id
1 'polypeptide(L)'
;MRLAFVCLAATACASASPREPACTTPAERAEIQQVQVGWQRLDPPLQRPIVDPRVPTRAPREAEQLATDLLEQCRRGAAMDALQDRFSEVPGGTVVVGQRADVPFKSAALCLKPGECAMVHSNIAFHVLKRIR
;
A
#
# COMPACT_ATOMS: atom_id res chain seq x y z
N MET A 1 37.21 13.77 -42.51
CA MET A 1 36.11 14.23 -41.62
C MET A 1 35.30 12.98 -41.21
N ARG A 2 35.49 12.49 -39.97
CA ARG A 2 34.73 11.34 -39.46
C ARG A 2 33.71 11.88 -38.46
N LEU A 3 32.40 11.78 -38.80
CA LEU A 3 31.32 12.06 -37.88
C LEU A 3 31.16 10.86 -36.92
N ALA A 4 31.39 11.09 -35.65
CA ALA A 4 31.09 10.12 -34.59
C ALA A 4 29.58 10.29 -34.22
N PHE A 5 28.79 9.26 -34.47
CA PHE A 5 27.44 9.15 -33.98
C PHE A 5 27.47 8.74 -32.50
N VAL A 6 27.08 9.65 -31.62
CA VAL A 6 26.87 9.34 -30.21
C VAL A 6 25.46 8.81 -30.06
N CYS A 7 25.32 7.49 -29.86
CA CYS A 7 24.06 6.88 -29.45
C CYS A 7 23.80 7.24 -27.97
N LEU A 8 22.87 8.13 -27.72
CA LEU A 8 22.26 8.31 -26.39
C LEU A 8 21.31 7.11 -26.13
N ALA A 9 21.76 6.18 -25.31
CA ALA A 9 20.90 5.14 -24.76
C ALA A 9 19.98 5.76 -23.70
N ALA A 10 18.72 6.00 -24.04
CA ALA A 10 17.70 6.35 -23.07
C ALA A 10 17.37 5.11 -22.23
N THR A 11 17.95 5.03 -21.04
CA THR A 11 17.62 4.01 -20.04
C THR A 11 16.20 4.34 -19.52
N ALA A 12 15.19 3.70 -20.07
CA ALA A 12 13.85 3.73 -19.50
C ALA A 12 13.89 3.02 -18.14
N CYS A 13 13.90 3.79 -17.05
CA CYS A 13 13.62 3.28 -15.72
C CYS A 13 12.16 2.82 -15.70
N ALA A 14 11.94 1.55 -16.01
CA ALA A 14 10.66 0.90 -15.74
C ALA A 14 10.48 0.87 -14.23
N SER A 15 9.59 1.70 -13.70
CA SER A 15 9.17 1.65 -12.31
C SER A 15 8.43 0.33 -12.09
N ALA A 16 9.13 -0.68 -11.61
CA ALA A 16 8.52 -1.93 -11.21
C ALA A 16 7.62 -1.64 -10.01
N SER A 17 6.33 -1.89 -10.16
CA SER A 17 5.40 -1.85 -9.02
C SER A 17 5.92 -2.74 -7.90
N PRO A 18 5.86 -2.29 -6.63
CA PRO A 18 6.30 -3.10 -5.50
C PRO A 18 5.55 -4.44 -5.53
N ARG A 19 6.29 -5.55 -5.56
CA ARG A 19 5.67 -6.87 -5.50
C ARG A 19 5.09 -7.11 -4.11
N GLU A 20 3.92 -7.71 -4.08
CA GLU A 20 3.33 -8.21 -2.86
C GLU A 20 4.27 -9.24 -2.20
N PRO A 21 4.46 -9.17 -0.86
CA PRO A 21 5.28 -10.14 -0.15
C PRO A 21 4.76 -11.56 -0.35
N ALA A 22 5.65 -12.46 -0.75
CA ALA A 22 5.37 -13.87 -0.86
C ALA A 22 6.33 -14.66 0.04
N CYS A 23 5.82 -15.71 0.68
CA CYS A 23 6.62 -16.58 1.53
C CYS A 23 6.16 -18.04 1.41
N THR A 24 7.07 -18.97 1.69
CA THR A 24 6.77 -20.40 1.70
C THR A 24 6.07 -20.86 2.98
N THR A 25 6.27 -20.15 4.09
CA THR A 25 5.69 -20.46 5.39
C THR A 25 5.05 -19.21 5.98
N PRO A 26 3.79 -18.90 5.63
CA PRO A 26 3.07 -17.79 6.23
C PRO A 26 2.84 -18.04 7.72
N ALA A 27 2.83 -16.96 8.50
CA ALA A 27 2.47 -17.03 9.90
C ALA A 27 1.00 -17.47 10.07
N GLU A 28 0.68 -18.07 11.21
CA GLU A 28 -0.71 -18.39 11.54
C GLU A 28 -1.54 -17.13 11.82
N ARG A 29 -0.89 -16.11 12.35
CA ARG A 29 -1.50 -14.87 12.79
C ARG A 29 -0.50 -13.72 12.68
N ALA A 30 -0.98 -12.54 12.34
CA ALA A 30 -0.22 -11.29 12.34
C ALA A 30 -1.07 -10.15 12.91
N GLU A 31 -0.45 -9.26 13.66
CA GLU A 31 -1.04 -7.97 14.03
C GLU A 31 -0.47 -6.91 13.08
N ILE A 32 -1.34 -6.18 12.40
CA ILE A 32 -0.96 -5.18 11.41
C ILE A 32 -1.64 -3.85 11.67
N GLN A 33 -1.01 -2.79 11.21
CA GLN A 33 -1.66 -1.51 10.95
C GLN A 33 -1.69 -1.28 9.44
N GLN A 34 -2.78 -0.66 8.96
CA GLN A 34 -2.93 -0.36 7.54
C GLN A 34 -3.36 1.08 7.31
N VAL A 35 -2.93 1.63 6.18
CA VAL A 35 -3.53 2.82 5.58
C VAL A 35 -4.22 2.40 4.30
N GLN A 36 -5.53 2.60 4.22
CA GLN A 36 -6.29 2.31 3.01
C GLN A 36 -6.42 3.59 2.18
N VAL A 37 -5.91 3.54 0.95
CA VAL A 37 -5.91 4.66 0.01
C VAL A 37 -6.81 4.32 -1.16
N GLY A 38 -8.03 4.84 -1.13
CA GLY A 38 -9.01 4.67 -2.19
C GLY A 38 -8.95 5.79 -3.24
N TRP A 39 -9.80 5.64 -4.25
CA TRP A 39 -10.04 6.61 -5.31
C TRP A 39 -11.53 6.76 -5.56
N GLN A 40 -11.91 7.71 -6.41
CA GLN A 40 -13.29 7.89 -6.82
C GLN A 40 -13.86 6.60 -7.41
N ARG A 41 -15.00 6.17 -6.85
CA ARG A 41 -15.75 5.00 -7.30
C ARG A 41 -17.22 5.38 -7.49
N LEU A 42 -17.88 4.72 -8.44
CA LEU A 42 -19.31 4.93 -8.68
C LEU A 42 -20.16 4.46 -7.49
N ASP A 43 -19.77 3.32 -6.90
CA ASP A 43 -20.44 2.74 -5.73
C ASP A 43 -19.40 2.56 -4.62
N PRO A 44 -19.30 3.48 -3.65
CA PRO A 44 -18.41 3.31 -2.51
C PRO A 44 -18.79 2.07 -1.70
N PRO A 45 -17.88 1.09 -1.50
CA PRO A 45 -18.23 -0.15 -0.81
C PRO A 45 -18.38 0.01 0.69
N LEU A 46 -17.98 1.14 1.26
CA LEU A 46 -17.99 1.38 2.70
C LEU A 46 -18.93 2.54 3.03
N GLN A 47 -19.96 2.25 3.79
CA GLN A 47 -20.83 3.26 4.42
C GLN A 47 -20.20 3.77 5.74
N ARG A 48 -18.89 4.01 5.73
CA ARG A 48 -18.15 4.50 6.91
C ARG A 48 -17.61 5.90 6.64
N PRO A 49 -17.40 6.69 7.70
CA PRO A 49 -16.73 7.98 7.55
C PRO A 49 -15.36 7.78 6.89
N ILE A 50 -15.11 8.52 5.82
CA ILE A 50 -13.81 8.55 5.15
C ILE A 50 -12.93 9.54 5.90
N VAL A 51 -11.75 9.10 6.32
CA VAL A 51 -10.80 9.94 7.07
C VAL A 51 -10.18 10.99 6.15
N ASP A 52 -9.73 10.59 4.95
CA ASP A 52 -9.16 11.51 3.97
C ASP A 52 -10.26 12.09 3.05
N PRO A 53 -10.55 13.41 3.13
CA PRO A 53 -11.60 14.03 2.34
C PRO A 53 -11.31 14.07 0.83
N ARG A 54 -10.08 13.77 0.40
CA ARG A 54 -9.69 13.74 -1.02
C ARG A 54 -10.14 12.48 -1.75
N VAL A 55 -10.50 11.41 -1.03
CA VAL A 55 -10.89 10.12 -1.62
C VAL A 55 -11.99 10.24 -2.67
N PRO A 56 -13.08 11.00 -2.45
CA PRO A 56 -14.17 11.09 -3.41
C PRO A 56 -13.79 11.67 -4.77
N THR A 57 -12.70 12.44 -4.84
CA THR A 57 -12.26 13.13 -6.07
C THR A 57 -10.92 12.63 -6.59
N ARG A 58 -10.26 11.73 -5.86
CA ARG A 58 -8.94 11.21 -6.23
C ARG A 58 -9.03 10.24 -7.40
N ALA A 59 -8.19 10.44 -8.41
CA ALA A 59 -8.04 9.47 -9.50
C ALA A 59 -7.24 8.23 -9.05
N PRO A 60 -7.42 7.05 -9.68
CA PRO A 60 -6.66 5.85 -9.34
C PRO A 60 -5.15 6.02 -9.34
N ARG A 61 -4.62 6.77 -10.32
CA ARG A 61 -3.18 7.04 -10.42
C ARG A 61 -2.66 7.91 -9.27
N GLU A 62 -3.46 8.85 -8.80
CA GLU A 62 -3.13 9.68 -7.63
C GLU A 62 -3.14 8.85 -6.35
N ALA A 63 -4.07 7.88 -6.25
CA ALA A 63 -4.09 6.94 -5.13
C ALA A 63 -2.86 6.05 -5.11
N GLU A 64 -2.43 5.54 -6.26
CA GLU A 64 -1.21 4.73 -6.39
C GLU A 64 0.03 5.51 -5.99
N GLN A 65 0.17 6.74 -6.48
CA GLN A 65 1.30 7.60 -6.13
C GLN A 65 1.34 7.88 -4.61
N LEU A 66 0.20 8.24 -4.03
CA LEU A 66 0.11 8.46 -2.59
C LEU A 66 0.45 7.20 -1.79
N ALA A 67 -0.07 6.05 -2.18
CA ALA A 67 0.22 4.79 -1.50
C ALA A 67 1.71 4.42 -1.60
N THR A 68 2.35 4.68 -2.73
CA THR A 68 3.79 4.50 -2.91
C THR A 68 4.59 5.40 -1.98
N ASP A 69 4.22 6.67 -1.88
CA ASP A 69 4.88 7.63 -0.98
C ASP A 69 4.69 7.22 0.50
N LEU A 70 3.51 6.73 0.86
CA LEU A 70 3.23 6.24 2.21
C LEU A 70 4.00 4.97 2.54
N LEU A 71 4.17 4.06 1.58
CA LEU A 71 5.01 2.87 1.73
C LEU A 71 6.46 3.25 2.02
N GLU A 72 7.01 4.23 1.31
CA GLU A 72 8.34 4.72 1.56
C GLU A 72 8.48 5.37 2.95
N GLN A 73 7.50 6.16 3.36
CA GLN A 73 7.48 6.74 4.71
C GLN A 73 7.43 5.65 5.78
N CYS A 74 6.61 4.62 5.61
CA CYS A 74 6.54 3.47 6.50
C CYS A 74 7.91 2.78 6.62
N ARG A 75 8.57 2.51 5.50
CA ARG A 75 9.90 1.88 5.44
C ARG A 75 11.00 2.73 6.09
N ARG A 76 10.84 4.04 6.10
CA ARG A 76 11.73 4.98 6.81
C ARG A 76 11.42 5.12 8.30
N GLY A 77 10.42 4.40 8.81
CA GLY A 77 10.07 4.37 10.22
C GLY A 77 9.00 5.36 10.65
N ALA A 78 8.23 5.94 9.73
CA ALA A 78 7.11 6.80 10.09
C ALA A 78 6.09 6.05 10.96
N ALA A 79 5.50 6.76 11.92
CA ALA A 79 4.46 6.22 12.79
C ALA A 79 3.19 5.94 11.97
N MET A 80 2.75 4.69 11.93
CA MET A 80 1.56 4.29 11.17
C MET A 80 0.28 4.96 11.68
N ASP A 81 0.16 5.21 12.97
CA ASP A 81 -0.99 5.93 13.55
C ASP A 81 -1.17 7.30 12.90
N ALA A 82 -0.08 8.06 12.77
CA ALA A 82 -0.11 9.39 12.15
C ALA A 82 -0.47 9.31 10.65
N LEU A 83 -0.02 8.28 9.94
CA LEU A 83 -0.38 8.07 8.55
C LEU A 83 -1.84 7.64 8.40
N GLN A 84 -2.34 6.81 9.31
CA GLN A 84 -3.75 6.41 9.37
C GLN A 84 -4.65 7.64 9.57
N ASP A 85 -4.34 8.48 10.54
CA ASP A 85 -5.14 9.66 10.88
C ASP A 85 -5.23 10.69 9.76
N ARG A 86 -4.22 10.75 8.89
CA ARG A 86 -4.16 11.75 7.81
C ARG A 86 -4.63 11.24 6.46
N PHE A 87 -4.46 9.96 6.16
CA PHE A 87 -4.55 9.46 4.80
C PHE A 87 -5.44 8.24 4.62
N SER A 88 -5.86 7.58 5.70
CA SER A 88 -6.64 6.36 5.55
C SER A 88 -8.08 6.64 5.10
N GLU A 89 -8.59 5.79 4.22
CA GLU A 89 -10.01 5.77 3.86
C GLU A 89 -10.87 5.23 5.00
N VAL A 90 -10.31 4.39 5.84
CA VAL A 90 -10.97 3.79 7.01
C VAL A 90 -10.31 4.25 8.30
N PRO A 91 -11.04 4.25 9.43
CA PRO A 91 -10.46 4.54 10.73
C PRO A 91 -9.26 3.66 11.03
N GLY A 92 -8.26 4.23 11.70
CA GLY A 92 -7.02 3.56 12.07
C GLY A 92 -7.19 2.54 13.19
N GLY A 93 -6.09 1.97 13.58
CA GLY A 93 -5.96 0.97 14.62
C GLY A 93 -5.19 -0.26 14.17
N THR A 94 -5.05 -1.22 15.07
CA THR A 94 -4.40 -2.50 14.81
C THR A 94 -5.44 -3.56 14.48
N VAL A 95 -5.19 -4.34 13.44
CA VAL A 95 -6.03 -5.43 12.99
C VAL A 95 -5.29 -6.75 13.16
N VAL A 96 -5.99 -7.76 13.66
CA VAL A 96 -5.47 -9.13 13.73
C VAL A 96 -5.89 -9.88 12.48
N VAL A 97 -4.91 -10.39 11.74
CA VAL A 97 -5.11 -11.19 10.53
C VAL A 97 -4.69 -12.62 10.80
N GLY A 98 -5.61 -13.56 10.65
CA GLY A 98 -5.35 -15.00 10.74
C GLY A 98 -5.58 -15.70 9.39
N GLN A 99 -5.32 -17.00 9.33
CA GLN A 99 -5.47 -17.81 8.10
C GLN A 99 -6.90 -17.78 7.52
N ARG A 100 -7.91 -17.57 8.36
CA ARG A 100 -9.33 -17.52 7.96
C ARG A 100 -9.83 -16.10 7.68
N ALA A 101 -8.98 -15.08 7.80
CA ALA A 101 -9.39 -13.70 7.54
C ALA A 101 -9.79 -13.55 6.07
N ASP A 102 -10.89 -12.86 5.84
CA ASP A 102 -11.36 -12.48 4.50
C ASP A 102 -11.03 -11.01 4.25
N VAL A 103 -9.75 -10.78 3.99
CA VAL A 103 -9.21 -9.44 3.66
C VAL A 103 -8.26 -9.55 2.46
N PRO A 104 -8.24 -8.54 1.57
CA PRO A 104 -7.46 -8.63 0.33
C PRO A 104 -5.95 -8.68 0.56
N PHE A 105 -5.48 -8.29 1.73
CA PHE A 105 -4.06 -8.24 2.08
C PHE A 105 -3.62 -9.39 3.02
N LYS A 106 -4.42 -10.45 3.18
CA LYS A 106 -4.12 -11.57 4.09
C LYS A 106 -2.76 -12.20 3.80
N SER A 107 -2.50 -12.56 2.55
CA SER A 107 -1.25 -13.21 2.16
C SER A 107 -0.03 -12.35 2.50
N ALA A 108 -0.07 -11.08 2.16
CA ALA A 108 0.99 -10.14 2.49
C ALA A 108 1.18 -10.00 4.00
N ALA A 109 0.10 -9.79 4.74
CA ALA A 109 0.14 -9.63 6.20
C ALA A 109 0.80 -10.81 6.91
N LEU A 110 0.48 -12.05 6.49
CA LEU A 110 1.02 -13.26 7.10
C LEU A 110 2.46 -13.59 6.65
N CYS A 111 2.93 -12.98 5.56
CA CYS A 111 4.29 -13.16 5.06
C CYS A 111 5.27 -12.06 5.50
N LEU A 112 4.78 -10.89 5.90
CA LEU A 112 5.64 -9.84 6.45
C LEU A 112 6.27 -10.28 7.77
N LYS A 113 7.51 -9.86 8.00
CA LYS A 113 8.15 -9.92 9.33
C LYS A 113 7.72 -8.74 10.19
N PRO A 114 7.74 -8.85 11.52
CA PRO A 114 7.49 -7.72 12.40
C PRO A 114 8.35 -6.50 12.02
N GLY A 115 7.71 -5.33 11.90
CA GLY A 115 8.34 -4.08 11.47
C GLY A 115 8.43 -3.86 9.96
N GLU A 116 8.20 -4.88 9.14
CA GLU A 116 8.20 -4.72 7.69
C GLU A 116 6.92 -4.04 7.18
N CYS A 117 7.07 -3.31 6.08
CA CYS A 117 6.00 -2.64 5.37
C CYS A 117 5.83 -3.21 3.96
N ALA A 118 4.58 -3.26 3.51
CA ALA A 118 4.24 -3.64 2.13
C ALA A 118 3.03 -2.86 1.62
N MET A 119 2.82 -2.91 0.32
CA MET A 119 1.63 -2.39 -0.33
C MET A 119 0.93 -3.51 -1.09
N VAL A 120 -0.38 -3.57 -0.93
CA VAL A 120 -1.26 -4.50 -1.66
C VAL A 120 -2.30 -3.69 -2.43
N HIS A 121 -2.52 -4.04 -3.68
CA HIS A 121 -3.55 -3.46 -4.52
C HIS A 121 -4.76 -4.39 -4.56
N SER A 122 -5.91 -3.92 -4.12
CA SER A 122 -7.19 -4.58 -4.29
C SER A 122 -8.04 -3.88 -5.36
N ASN A 123 -9.22 -4.42 -5.66
CA ASN A 123 -10.15 -3.78 -6.59
C ASN A 123 -10.78 -2.48 -6.05
N ILE A 124 -10.60 -2.18 -4.79
CA ILE A 124 -11.21 -1.01 -4.12
C ILE A 124 -10.20 0.01 -3.61
N ALA A 125 -8.96 -0.39 -3.32
CA ALA A 125 -7.97 0.49 -2.73
C ALA A 125 -6.54 -0.06 -2.84
N PHE A 126 -5.57 0.81 -2.54
CA PHE A 126 -4.22 0.41 -2.14
C PHE A 126 -4.18 0.30 -0.62
N HIS A 127 -3.56 -0.76 -0.12
CA HIS A 127 -3.40 -1.02 1.30
C HIS A 127 -1.91 -0.96 1.64
N VAL A 128 -1.50 0.04 2.38
CA VAL A 128 -0.13 0.13 2.91
C VAL A 128 -0.14 -0.48 4.30
N LEU A 129 0.62 -1.55 4.47
CA LEU A 129 0.62 -2.40 5.66
C LEU A 129 1.94 -2.27 6.41
N LYS A 130 1.87 -2.33 7.74
CA LYS A 130 3.01 -2.59 8.61
C LYS A 130 2.66 -3.72 9.56
N ARG A 131 3.49 -4.76 9.62
CA ARG A 131 3.33 -5.79 10.63
C ARG A 131 3.90 -5.31 11.96
N ILE A 132 3.09 -5.44 13.02
CA ILE A 132 3.46 -5.07 14.40
C ILE A 132 4.00 -6.29 15.15
N ARG A 133 3.28 -7.43 15.07
CA ARG A 133 3.67 -8.70 15.70
C ARG A 133 3.29 -9.90 14.82
#